data_fcebd652cc0fb0ab20d092ee77ded485
#
_entry.id   fcebd652cc0fb0ab20d092ee77ded485
#
_cell.length_a   1.000
_cell.length_b   1.000
_cell.length_c   1.000
_cell.angle_alpha   90.00
_cell.angle_beta   90.00
_cell.angle_gamma   90.00
#
_symmetry.space_group_name_H-M   'P 1'
#
loop_
_entity.id
_entity.type
_entity.pdbx_description
1 polymer ?
#
loop_
_entity_poly.entity_id
_entity_poly.type
_entity_poly.pdbx_seq_one_letter_code
_entity_poly.pdbx_strand_id
1 'polypeptide(L)'
;CRMADVTLAPYDILRLKERLGLSTTDFLAKHTVPFQMDADGTPGIKLKTTDDGACLLLDGDKGCSVYEDRPTVCRYYPVALLNRHVAGETGTLQEYSLVREDHCKGHLEDRRISIGDYRVEQGCDTHDEHNREWYQLILKKRSAGPTVGRPPQTSLNVFFMASYDLDTFRRFVLSDKFRATYDLPDTLYAQVATDDLALLNFAYRFLP
;
A
#
# COMPACT_ATOMS: atom_id res chain seq x y z
N CYS A 1 -14.27 6.09 -8.55
CA CYS A 1 -13.95 7.19 -7.60
C CYS A 1 -15.13 7.61 -6.71
N ARG A 2 -16.29 6.95 -6.83
CA ARG A 2 -17.44 7.14 -5.94
C ARG A 2 -17.81 5.80 -5.31
N MET A 3 -18.15 5.81 -4.01
CA MET A 3 -18.52 4.63 -3.24
C MET A 3 -17.46 3.50 -3.25
N ALA A 4 -16.19 3.85 -3.42
CA ALA A 4 -15.09 2.90 -3.50
C ALA A 4 -14.22 2.94 -2.26
N ASP A 5 -13.97 1.78 -1.67
CA ASP A 5 -12.97 1.60 -0.61
C ASP A 5 -11.58 1.43 -1.23
N VAL A 6 -10.85 2.54 -1.34
CA VAL A 6 -9.50 2.54 -1.91
C VAL A 6 -8.47 2.30 -0.82
N THR A 7 -8.09 1.04 -0.62
CA THR A 7 -7.00 0.67 0.29
C THR A 7 -5.64 1.04 -0.30
N LEU A 8 -4.71 1.43 0.56
CA LEU A 8 -3.37 1.87 0.16
C LEU A 8 -2.31 0.88 0.63
N ALA A 9 -1.43 0.51 -0.29
CA ALA A 9 -0.16 -0.12 0.03
C ALA A 9 0.92 0.95 0.32
N PRO A 10 2.04 0.61 0.97
CA PRO A 10 3.04 1.59 1.35
C PRO A 10 3.62 2.40 0.18
N TYR A 11 3.88 1.78 -0.96
CA TYR A 11 4.38 2.48 -2.14
C TYR A 11 3.35 3.46 -2.73
N ASP A 12 2.05 3.16 -2.61
CA ASP A 12 0.99 4.08 -3.02
C ASP A 12 1.05 5.40 -2.23
N ILE A 13 1.34 5.31 -0.92
CA ILE A 13 1.49 6.50 -0.07
C ILE A 13 2.67 7.32 -0.50
N LEU A 14 3.80 6.66 -0.79
CA LEU A 14 5.01 7.32 -1.26
C LEU A 14 4.73 8.13 -2.54
N ARG A 15 4.07 7.54 -3.52
CA ARG A 15 3.71 8.21 -4.77
C ARG A 15 2.73 9.37 -4.56
N LEU A 16 1.68 9.14 -3.75
CA LEU A 16 0.66 10.16 -3.49
C LEU A 16 1.20 11.35 -2.70
N LYS A 17 2.02 11.12 -1.66
CA LYS A 17 2.62 12.20 -0.89
C LYS A 17 3.55 13.07 -1.74
N GLU A 18 4.35 12.44 -2.62
CA GLU A 18 5.21 13.14 -3.57
C GLU A 18 4.39 13.99 -4.55
N ARG A 19 3.36 13.41 -5.15
CA ARG A 19 2.45 14.12 -6.07
C ARG A 19 1.79 15.34 -5.44
N LEU A 20 1.45 15.25 -4.15
CA LEU A 20 0.76 16.31 -3.42
C LEU A 20 1.72 17.28 -2.69
N GLY A 21 3.03 17.02 -2.72
CA GLY A 21 4.04 17.84 -2.02
C GLY A 21 3.87 17.79 -0.49
N LEU A 22 3.48 16.62 0.06
CA LEU A 22 3.21 16.45 1.48
C LEU A 22 4.27 15.54 2.13
N SER A 23 4.39 15.64 3.47
CA SER A 23 5.00 14.58 4.27
C SER A 23 4.06 13.37 4.33
N THR A 24 4.59 12.16 4.63
CA THR A 24 3.73 10.98 4.86
C THR A 24 2.79 11.22 6.02
N THR A 25 3.26 11.83 7.11
CA THR A 25 2.44 12.19 8.28
C THR A 25 1.26 13.11 7.89
N ASP A 26 1.52 14.18 7.11
CA ASP A 26 0.46 15.09 6.66
C ASP A 26 -0.51 14.42 5.67
N PHE A 27 0.01 13.59 4.77
CA PHE A 27 -0.82 12.83 3.85
C PHE A 27 -1.78 11.90 4.59
N LEU A 28 -1.27 11.14 5.56
CA LEU A 28 -2.09 10.25 6.39
C LEU A 28 -3.19 11.03 7.12
N ALA A 29 -2.86 12.14 7.75
CA ALA A 29 -3.82 12.95 8.51
C ALA A 29 -4.92 13.55 7.61
N LYS A 30 -4.55 14.07 6.45
CA LYS A 30 -5.45 14.80 5.54
C LYS A 30 -6.29 13.88 4.65
N HIS A 31 -5.69 12.83 4.10
CA HIS A 31 -6.25 12.06 2.98
C HIS A 31 -6.63 10.63 3.31
N THR A 32 -6.35 10.13 4.53
CA THR A 32 -6.60 8.71 4.85
C THR A 32 -7.41 8.50 6.11
N VAL A 33 -8.00 7.31 6.22
CA VAL A 33 -8.61 6.78 7.43
C VAL A 33 -8.03 5.40 7.72
N PRO A 34 -7.71 5.09 9.00
CA PRO A 34 -7.25 3.77 9.40
C PRO A 34 -8.41 2.77 9.45
N PHE A 35 -8.09 1.50 9.24
CA PHE A 35 -9.00 0.38 9.48
C PHE A 35 -8.20 -0.85 9.96
N GLN A 36 -8.88 -1.92 10.37
CA GLN A 36 -8.24 -3.19 10.70
C GLN A 36 -8.36 -4.15 9.52
N MET A 37 -7.22 -4.67 9.06
CA MET A 37 -7.16 -5.60 7.92
C MET A 37 -7.58 -7.02 8.29
N ASP A 38 -7.46 -7.40 9.57
CA ASP A 38 -7.73 -8.74 10.09
C ASP A 38 -8.20 -8.72 11.55
N ALA A 39 -8.58 -9.89 12.05
CA ALA A 39 -9.04 -10.07 13.44
C ALA A 39 -7.94 -9.81 14.49
N ASP A 40 -6.66 -9.91 14.11
CA ASP A 40 -5.53 -9.68 15.00
C ASP A 40 -5.24 -8.18 15.17
N GLY A 41 -5.96 -7.34 14.42
CA GLY A 41 -5.87 -5.88 14.53
C GLY A 41 -4.75 -5.29 13.71
N THR A 42 -4.21 -6.01 12.71
CA THR A 42 -3.21 -5.47 11.79
C THR A 42 -3.76 -4.20 11.13
N PRO A 43 -3.08 -3.05 11.29
CA PRO A 43 -3.59 -1.80 10.78
C PRO A 43 -3.44 -1.71 9.26
N GLY A 44 -4.49 -1.22 8.63
CA GLY A 44 -4.52 -0.81 7.23
C GLY A 44 -4.96 0.64 7.11
N ILE A 45 -4.78 1.22 5.95
CA ILE A 45 -5.26 2.55 5.62
C ILE A 45 -6.01 2.57 4.30
N LYS A 46 -6.97 3.47 4.17
CA LYS A 46 -7.70 3.74 2.94
C LYS A 46 -7.87 5.24 2.73
N LEU A 47 -8.09 5.64 1.48
CA LEU A 47 -8.39 7.04 1.17
C LEU A 47 -9.69 7.49 1.83
N LYS A 48 -9.70 8.74 2.29
CA LYS A 48 -10.92 9.41 2.74
C LYS A 48 -11.85 9.65 1.55
N THR A 49 -13.13 9.61 1.85
CA THR A 49 -14.20 10.05 0.96
C THR A 49 -14.91 11.25 1.55
N THR A 50 -15.61 11.99 0.72
CA THR A 50 -16.62 12.98 1.11
C THR A 50 -17.84 12.29 1.71
N ASP A 51 -18.76 13.04 2.30
CA ASP A 51 -19.98 12.50 2.90
C ASP A 51 -20.89 11.81 1.86
N ASP A 52 -20.83 12.23 0.59
CA ASP A 52 -21.50 11.58 -0.55
C ASP A 52 -20.72 10.42 -1.16
N GLY A 53 -19.64 9.99 -0.52
CA GLY A 53 -18.83 8.84 -0.90
C GLY A 53 -17.86 9.06 -2.06
N ALA A 54 -17.60 10.30 -2.47
CA ALA A 54 -16.59 10.59 -3.49
C ALA A 54 -15.16 10.58 -2.88
N CYS A 55 -14.20 10.07 -3.65
CA CYS A 55 -12.79 10.17 -3.27
C CYS A 55 -12.37 11.65 -3.17
N LEU A 56 -11.63 12.04 -2.12
CA LEU A 56 -11.16 13.42 -1.95
C LEU A 56 -10.19 13.89 -3.06
N LEU A 57 -9.63 12.95 -3.82
CA LEU A 57 -8.74 13.24 -4.94
C LEU A 57 -9.49 13.31 -6.29
N LEU A 58 -10.81 13.26 -6.27
CA LEU A 58 -11.65 13.47 -7.44
C LEU A 58 -11.91 14.96 -7.63
N ASP A 59 -11.48 15.51 -8.77
CA ASP A 59 -11.69 16.93 -9.14
C ASP A 59 -12.90 17.06 -10.06
N GLY A 60 -14.11 17.04 -9.50
CA GLY A 60 -15.34 17.22 -10.21
C GLY A 60 -15.42 16.38 -11.50
N ASP A 61 -15.66 17.05 -12.63
CA ASP A 61 -15.78 16.41 -13.94
C ASP A 61 -14.40 16.18 -14.62
N LYS A 62 -13.31 16.72 -14.07
CA LYS A 62 -11.95 16.54 -14.61
C LYS A 62 -11.38 15.17 -14.31
N GLY A 63 -11.97 14.44 -13.36
CA GLY A 63 -11.53 13.10 -12.99
C GLY A 63 -10.54 13.08 -11.84
N CYS A 64 -9.67 12.07 -11.82
CA CYS A 64 -8.68 11.89 -10.74
C CYS A 64 -7.56 12.93 -10.83
N SER A 65 -7.40 13.78 -9.81
CA SER A 65 -6.34 14.81 -9.75
C SER A 65 -4.92 14.24 -9.66
N VAL A 66 -4.80 12.98 -9.25
CA VAL A 66 -3.56 12.24 -9.11
C VAL A 66 -3.48 11.03 -10.06
N TYR A 67 -4.09 11.13 -11.24
CA TYR A 67 -4.28 9.98 -12.15
C TYR A 67 -3.00 9.20 -12.42
N GLU A 68 -1.88 9.90 -12.69
CA GLU A 68 -0.58 9.27 -12.97
C GLU A 68 0.01 8.55 -11.76
N ASP A 69 -0.30 9.02 -10.55
CA ASP A 69 0.18 8.47 -9.28
C ASP A 69 -0.93 7.77 -8.49
N ARG A 70 -2.03 7.39 -9.18
CA ARG A 70 -3.16 6.70 -8.54
C ARG A 70 -2.74 5.39 -7.89
N PRO A 71 -3.37 4.99 -6.76
CA PRO A 71 -3.05 3.76 -6.03
C PRO A 71 -3.14 2.50 -6.86
N THR A 72 -2.44 1.46 -6.44
CA THR A 72 -2.43 0.14 -7.05
C THR A 72 -3.84 -0.40 -7.33
N VAL A 73 -4.74 -0.32 -6.35
CA VAL A 73 -6.14 -0.78 -6.53
C VAL A 73 -6.90 0.02 -7.59
N CYS A 74 -6.61 1.32 -7.73
CA CYS A 74 -7.20 2.15 -8.79
C CYS A 74 -6.62 1.84 -10.17
N ARG A 75 -5.36 1.38 -10.24
CA ARG A 75 -4.71 0.94 -11.49
C ARG A 75 -5.31 -0.38 -11.99
N TYR A 76 -5.55 -1.30 -11.07
CA TYR A 76 -6.13 -2.60 -11.39
C TYR A 76 -7.59 -2.52 -11.77
N TYR A 77 -8.39 -1.62 -11.17
CA TYR A 77 -9.82 -1.54 -11.45
C TYR A 77 -10.11 -1.34 -12.95
N PRO A 78 -11.01 -2.12 -13.60
CA PRO A 78 -11.96 -3.07 -13.01
C PRO A 78 -11.44 -4.51 -12.86
N VAL A 79 -10.17 -4.76 -12.97
CA VAL A 79 -9.56 -6.06 -12.71
C VAL A 79 -9.25 -6.19 -11.22
N ALA A 80 -9.71 -7.27 -10.59
CA ALA A 80 -9.31 -7.65 -9.24
C ALA A 80 -8.19 -8.70 -9.31
N LEU A 81 -7.11 -8.47 -8.55
CA LEU A 81 -6.01 -9.41 -8.36
C LEU A 81 -6.20 -10.15 -7.04
N LEU A 82 -6.29 -11.47 -7.11
CA LEU A 82 -6.36 -12.36 -5.96
C LEU A 82 -5.05 -13.13 -5.85
N ASN A 83 -4.35 -12.94 -4.75
CA ASN A 83 -3.16 -13.71 -4.42
C ASN A 83 -3.55 -14.85 -3.46
N ARG A 84 -3.33 -16.10 -3.87
CA ARG A 84 -3.67 -17.27 -3.07
C ARG A 84 -2.45 -18.18 -2.88
N HIS A 85 -2.21 -18.58 -1.65
CA HIS A 85 -1.28 -19.67 -1.35
C HIS A 85 -1.93 -21.02 -1.67
N VAL A 86 -1.25 -21.85 -2.45
CA VAL A 86 -1.66 -23.23 -2.69
C VAL A 86 -0.87 -24.11 -1.73
N ALA A 87 -1.57 -24.91 -0.92
CA ALA A 87 -0.95 -25.80 0.03
C ALA A 87 -0.05 -26.83 -0.70
N GLY A 88 1.22 -26.89 -0.30
CA GLY A 88 2.21 -27.80 -0.90
C GLY A 88 3.02 -27.22 -2.07
N GLU A 89 2.76 -26.00 -2.50
CA GLU A 89 3.55 -25.32 -3.53
C GLU A 89 4.36 -24.16 -2.94
N THR A 90 5.59 -23.98 -3.46
CA THR A 90 6.42 -22.81 -3.16
C THR A 90 6.03 -21.69 -4.12
N GLY A 91 5.11 -20.81 -3.70
CA GLY A 91 4.70 -19.67 -4.51
C GLY A 91 3.29 -19.15 -4.19
N THR A 92 2.96 -18.05 -4.83
CA THR A 92 1.63 -17.43 -4.75
C THR A 92 0.99 -17.55 -6.14
N LEU A 93 -0.17 -18.21 -6.19
CA LEU A 93 -0.99 -18.21 -7.40
C LEU A 93 -1.69 -16.86 -7.53
N GLN A 94 -1.52 -16.22 -8.68
CA GLN A 94 -2.23 -14.99 -9.04
C GLN A 94 -3.44 -15.34 -9.89
N GLU A 95 -4.61 -14.99 -9.40
CA GLU A 95 -5.87 -15.13 -10.13
C GLU A 95 -6.45 -13.74 -10.40
N TYR A 96 -7.02 -13.57 -11.59
CA TYR A 96 -7.62 -12.30 -11.97
C TYR A 96 -9.11 -12.50 -12.21
N SER A 97 -9.91 -11.56 -11.73
CA SER A 97 -11.35 -11.51 -12.00
C SER A 97 -11.76 -10.13 -12.48
N LEU A 98 -12.80 -10.06 -13.29
CA LEU A 98 -13.36 -8.80 -13.74
C LEU A 98 -14.48 -8.38 -12.78
N VAL A 99 -14.30 -7.24 -12.10
CA VAL A 99 -15.31 -6.61 -11.27
C VAL A 99 -16.30 -5.91 -12.20
N ARG A 100 -17.56 -6.32 -12.15
CA ARG A 100 -18.64 -5.72 -12.96
C ARG A 100 -19.51 -4.84 -12.08
N GLU A 101 -19.47 -3.57 -12.36
CA GLU A 101 -20.29 -2.55 -11.68
C GLU A 101 -20.94 -1.65 -12.72
N ASP A 102 -22.22 -1.32 -12.53
CA ASP A 102 -23.03 -0.57 -13.50
C ASP A 102 -22.47 0.81 -13.83
N HIS A 103 -21.75 1.41 -12.89
CA HIS A 103 -21.14 2.73 -13.11
C HIS A 103 -19.85 2.67 -13.95
N CYS A 104 -19.27 1.50 -14.17
CA CYS A 104 -18.04 1.34 -14.95
C CYS A 104 -18.36 1.31 -16.46
N LYS A 105 -18.25 2.45 -17.11
CA LYS A 105 -18.51 2.59 -18.54
C LYS A 105 -17.55 1.80 -19.44
N GLY A 106 -16.37 1.43 -18.94
CA GLY A 106 -15.41 0.60 -19.67
C GLY A 106 -15.97 -0.78 -20.07
N HIS A 107 -17.01 -1.26 -19.37
CA HIS A 107 -17.69 -2.51 -19.76
C HIS A 107 -18.57 -2.38 -21.02
N LEU A 108 -18.81 -1.17 -21.47
CA LEU A 108 -19.60 -0.88 -22.68
C LEU A 108 -18.71 -0.71 -23.92
N GLU A 109 -17.38 -0.71 -23.73
CA GLU A 109 -16.42 -0.57 -24.83
C GLU A 109 -16.18 -1.93 -25.51
N ASP A 110 -16.12 -1.91 -26.86
CA ASP A 110 -15.86 -3.12 -27.66
C ASP A 110 -14.39 -3.56 -27.63
N ARG A 111 -13.55 -2.85 -26.89
CA ARG A 111 -12.11 -3.12 -26.80
C ARG A 111 -11.86 -4.41 -26.02
N ARG A 112 -11.14 -5.35 -26.67
CA ARG A 112 -10.59 -6.53 -26.02
C ARG A 112 -9.10 -6.33 -25.78
N ILE A 113 -8.65 -6.59 -24.54
CA ILE A 113 -7.26 -6.45 -24.13
C ILE A 113 -6.89 -7.64 -23.24
N SER A 114 -5.67 -8.15 -23.37
CA SER A 114 -5.16 -9.15 -22.42
C SER A 114 -4.91 -8.51 -21.06
N ILE A 115 -4.98 -9.30 -19.97
CA ILE A 115 -4.65 -8.82 -18.63
C ILE A 115 -3.19 -8.32 -18.57
N GLY A 116 -2.28 -8.98 -19.28
CA GLY A 116 -0.89 -8.56 -19.36
C GLY A 116 -0.73 -7.16 -19.96
N ASP A 117 -1.33 -6.93 -21.15
CA ASP A 117 -1.28 -5.63 -21.81
C ASP A 117 -1.99 -4.55 -20.98
N TYR A 118 -3.13 -4.89 -20.35
CA TYR A 118 -3.83 -3.99 -19.43
C TYR A 118 -2.93 -3.55 -18.28
N ARG A 119 -2.23 -4.47 -17.62
CA ARG A 119 -1.30 -4.16 -16.52
C ARG A 119 -0.19 -3.21 -16.96
N VAL A 120 0.38 -3.45 -18.15
CA VAL A 120 1.41 -2.57 -18.74
C VAL A 120 0.84 -1.17 -18.97
N GLU A 121 -0.30 -1.06 -19.64
CA GLU A 121 -0.95 0.25 -19.91
C GLU A 121 -1.30 1.00 -18.62
N GLN A 122 -1.71 0.29 -17.56
CA GLN A 122 -2.07 0.90 -16.29
C GLN A 122 -0.85 1.15 -15.38
N GLY A 123 0.36 0.71 -15.75
CA GLY A 123 1.57 0.84 -14.96
C GLY A 123 1.52 0.05 -13.65
N CYS A 124 0.88 -1.13 -13.65
CA CYS A 124 0.73 -1.97 -12.47
C CYS A 124 2.07 -2.57 -12.03
N ASP A 125 2.94 -2.94 -12.98
CA ASP A 125 4.15 -3.71 -12.69
C ASP A 125 5.11 -3.00 -11.72
N THR A 126 5.29 -1.68 -11.87
CA THR A 126 6.12 -0.89 -10.93
C THR A 126 5.55 -0.91 -9.52
N HIS A 127 4.23 -0.74 -9.38
CA HIS A 127 3.57 -0.79 -8.07
C HIS A 127 3.64 -2.18 -7.44
N ASP A 128 3.45 -3.23 -8.23
CA ASP A 128 3.56 -4.62 -7.80
C ASP A 128 4.98 -4.95 -7.34
N GLU A 129 6.00 -4.48 -8.06
CA GLU A 129 7.40 -4.67 -7.70
C GLU A 129 7.72 -4.05 -6.34
N HIS A 130 7.39 -2.77 -6.14
CA HIS A 130 7.71 -2.06 -4.91
C HIS A 130 6.85 -2.48 -3.71
N ASN A 131 5.67 -3.03 -3.92
CA ASN A 131 4.82 -3.55 -2.85
C ASN A 131 5.00 -5.07 -2.60
N ARG A 132 5.80 -5.78 -3.39
CA ARG A 132 5.93 -7.24 -3.33
C ARG A 132 6.30 -7.77 -1.94
N GLU A 133 7.37 -7.23 -1.35
CA GLU A 133 7.83 -7.67 -0.03
C GLU A 133 6.79 -7.38 1.06
N TRP A 134 6.08 -6.25 0.97
CA TRP A 134 5.02 -5.92 1.90
C TRP A 134 3.82 -6.88 1.79
N TYR A 135 3.39 -7.21 0.58
CA TYR A 135 2.32 -8.21 0.38
C TYR A 135 2.73 -9.59 0.91
N GLN A 136 3.98 -10.00 0.72
CA GLN A 136 4.50 -11.24 1.28
C GLN A 136 4.48 -11.22 2.82
N LEU A 137 4.85 -10.09 3.43
CA LEU A 137 4.76 -9.90 4.89
C LEU A 137 3.32 -10.04 5.38
N ILE A 138 2.35 -9.42 4.71
CA ILE A 138 0.93 -9.52 5.05
C ILE A 138 0.44 -10.97 4.92
N LEU A 139 0.79 -11.64 3.84
CA LEU A 139 0.42 -13.06 3.63
C LEU A 139 1.01 -13.96 4.70
N LYS A 140 2.29 -13.76 5.06
CA LYS A 140 2.96 -14.49 6.15
C LYS A 140 2.24 -14.28 7.48
N LYS A 141 1.88 -13.04 7.82
CA LYS A 141 1.13 -12.73 9.06
C LYS A 141 -0.23 -13.43 9.08
N ARG A 142 -0.97 -13.40 7.99
CA ARG A 142 -2.28 -14.07 7.87
C ARG A 142 -2.20 -15.59 7.94
N SER A 143 -1.14 -16.18 7.37
CA SER A 143 -0.95 -17.64 7.38
C SER A 143 -0.41 -18.18 8.71
N ALA A 144 0.18 -17.34 9.57
CA ALA A 144 0.63 -17.74 10.91
C ALA A 144 -0.55 -18.14 11.84
N GLY A 145 -1.77 -17.75 11.49
CA GLY A 145 -3.00 -18.18 12.16
C GLY A 145 -3.18 -17.63 13.59
N PRO A 146 -4.34 -17.91 14.22
CA PRO A 146 -4.67 -17.39 15.55
C PRO A 146 -3.88 -18.03 16.70
N THR A 147 -3.00 -19.00 16.42
CA THR A 147 -2.22 -19.73 17.43
C THR A 147 -1.15 -18.89 18.12
N VAL A 148 -0.79 -17.72 17.56
CA VAL A 148 0.23 -16.84 18.13
C VAL A 148 -0.36 -15.74 19.03
N GLY A 149 -1.69 -15.59 19.05
CA GLY A 149 -2.39 -14.53 19.77
C GLY A 149 -2.29 -13.15 19.12
N ARG A 150 -3.03 -12.18 19.65
CA ARG A 150 -3.02 -10.80 19.14
C ARG A 150 -1.67 -10.14 19.42
N PRO A 151 -1.03 -9.51 18.42
CA PRO A 151 0.23 -8.79 18.63
C PRO A 151 0.07 -7.68 19.69
N PRO A 152 1.14 -7.40 20.48
CA PRO A 152 1.13 -6.25 21.38
C PRO A 152 0.88 -4.94 20.61
N GLN A 153 0.22 -3.98 21.26
CA GLN A 153 -0.06 -2.68 20.64
C GLN A 153 1.20 -1.97 20.15
N THR A 154 2.32 -2.14 20.84
CA THR A 154 3.64 -1.62 20.43
C THR A 154 4.08 -2.16 19.08
N SER A 155 3.88 -3.46 18.82
CA SER A 155 4.20 -4.08 17.53
C SER A 155 3.29 -3.58 16.42
N LEU A 156 1.99 -3.39 16.69
CA LEU A 156 1.05 -2.80 15.74
C LEU A 156 1.40 -1.34 15.41
N ASN A 157 1.84 -0.56 16.41
CA ASN A 157 2.28 0.81 16.21
C ASN A 157 3.57 0.88 15.37
N VAL A 158 4.53 -0.01 15.61
CA VAL A 158 5.75 -0.11 14.81
C VAL A 158 5.42 -0.54 13.37
N PHE A 159 4.51 -1.51 13.22
CA PHE A 159 4.04 -1.93 11.90
C PHE A 159 3.39 -0.76 11.14
N PHE A 160 2.51 0.00 11.79
CA PHE A 160 1.86 1.16 11.18
C PHE A 160 2.89 2.21 10.74
N MET A 161 3.80 2.57 11.64
CA MET A 161 4.84 3.56 11.39
C MET A 161 5.73 3.16 10.23
N ALA A 162 6.27 1.94 10.25
CA ALA A 162 7.19 1.45 9.23
C ALA A 162 6.53 1.19 7.87
N SER A 163 5.22 0.82 7.87
CA SER A 163 4.49 0.60 6.61
C SER A 163 3.96 1.90 6.00
N TYR A 164 3.51 2.87 6.81
CA TYR A 164 2.70 3.96 6.29
C TYR A 164 3.23 5.36 6.62
N ASP A 165 3.86 5.59 7.78
CA ASP A 165 4.37 6.89 8.20
C ASP A 165 5.90 6.94 8.12
N LEU A 166 6.43 6.97 6.89
CA LEU A 166 7.87 6.93 6.64
C LEU A 166 8.63 8.12 7.27
N ASP A 167 8.01 9.28 7.42
CA ASP A 167 8.69 10.41 8.07
C ASP A 167 8.87 10.15 9.58
N THR A 168 7.89 9.55 10.23
CA THR A 168 8.04 9.11 11.62
C THR A 168 9.00 7.93 11.74
N PHE A 169 8.94 6.99 10.81
CA PHE A 169 9.88 5.86 10.78
C PHE A 169 11.33 6.32 10.55
N ARG A 170 11.56 7.31 9.69
CA ARG A 170 12.88 7.90 9.47
C ARG A 170 13.44 8.50 10.76
N ARG A 171 12.64 9.31 11.48
CA ARG A 171 13.06 9.87 12.78
C ARG A 171 13.38 8.78 13.79
N PHE A 172 12.62 7.70 13.80
CA PHE A 172 12.88 6.54 14.68
C PHE A 172 14.21 5.86 14.34
N VAL A 173 14.44 5.53 13.08
CA VAL A 173 15.67 4.84 12.60
C VAL A 173 16.92 5.70 12.81
N LEU A 174 16.82 7.02 12.65
CA LEU A 174 17.95 7.94 12.83
C LEU A 174 18.17 8.38 14.28
N SER A 175 17.33 7.93 15.23
CA SER A 175 17.49 8.29 16.65
C SER A 175 18.72 7.61 17.28
N ASP A 176 19.32 8.28 18.28
CA ASP A 176 20.45 7.74 19.03
C ASP A 176 20.12 6.38 19.68
N LYS A 177 18.87 6.24 20.18
CA LYS A 177 18.41 5.00 20.79
C LYS A 177 18.40 3.83 19.78
N PHE A 178 17.93 4.08 18.56
CA PHE A 178 17.94 3.07 17.51
C PHE A 178 19.35 2.68 17.12
N ARG A 179 20.23 3.68 16.90
CA ARG A 179 21.64 3.48 16.57
C ARG A 179 22.40 2.71 17.65
N ALA A 180 22.09 2.95 18.91
CA ALA A 180 22.69 2.20 20.04
C ALA A 180 22.19 0.75 20.13
N THR A 181 21.04 0.43 19.54
CA THR A 181 20.41 -0.91 19.61
C THR A 181 20.74 -1.77 18.38
N TYR A 182 20.85 -1.13 17.21
CA TYR A 182 21.04 -1.83 15.93
C TYR A 182 22.35 -1.38 15.28
N ASP A 183 23.28 -2.33 15.14
CA ASP A 183 24.57 -2.11 14.48
C ASP A 183 24.38 -2.21 12.95
N LEU A 184 23.98 -1.10 12.33
CA LEU A 184 23.80 -1.00 10.89
C LEU A 184 24.93 -0.17 10.26
N PRO A 185 25.34 -0.45 9.01
CA PRO A 185 26.37 0.32 8.32
C PRO A 185 26.01 1.81 8.20
N ASP A 186 26.98 2.70 8.38
CA ASP A 186 26.80 4.14 8.20
C ASP A 186 26.26 4.50 6.80
N THR A 187 26.65 3.73 5.78
CA THR A 187 26.15 3.88 4.42
C THR A 187 24.64 3.68 4.33
N LEU A 188 24.07 2.73 5.09
CA LEU A 188 22.63 2.52 5.15
C LEU A 188 21.94 3.69 5.87
N TYR A 189 22.50 4.17 7.00
CA TYR A 189 21.98 5.34 7.69
C TYR A 189 21.96 6.59 6.79
N ALA A 190 23.03 6.82 6.04
CA ALA A 190 23.11 7.93 5.08
C ALA A 190 22.05 7.80 3.98
N GLN A 191 21.83 6.60 3.46
CA GLN A 191 20.87 6.32 2.42
C GLN A 191 19.43 6.52 2.90
N VAL A 192 19.02 5.92 4.02
CA VAL A 192 17.65 6.05 4.55
C VAL A 192 17.33 7.45 5.08
N ALA A 193 18.36 8.28 5.32
CA ALA A 193 18.17 9.67 5.75
C ALA A 193 17.53 10.53 4.65
N THR A 194 17.78 10.24 3.38
CA THR A 194 17.42 11.10 2.24
C THR A 194 16.58 10.40 1.16
N ASP A 195 16.62 9.06 1.10
CA ASP A 195 15.93 8.27 0.09
C ASP A 195 14.72 7.55 0.72
N ASP A 196 13.53 7.93 0.28
CA ASP A 196 12.26 7.37 0.76
C ASP A 196 12.07 5.91 0.32
N LEU A 197 12.51 5.57 -0.89
CA LEU A 197 12.39 4.20 -1.39
C LEU A 197 13.36 3.25 -0.67
N ALA A 198 14.58 3.71 -0.40
CA ALA A 198 15.53 2.95 0.40
C ALA A 198 15.02 2.74 1.83
N LEU A 199 14.39 3.77 2.42
CA LEU A 199 13.78 3.67 3.74
C LEU A 199 12.60 2.69 3.74
N LEU A 200 11.76 2.70 2.72
CA LEU A 200 10.65 1.77 2.56
C LEU A 200 11.14 0.32 2.43
N ASN A 201 12.15 0.07 1.61
CA ASN A 201 12.77 -1.25 1.48
C ASN A 201 13.42 -1.71 2.79
N PHE A 202 14.01 -0.80 3.54
CA PHE A 202 14.53 -1.09 4.88
C PHE A 202 13.39 -1.44 5.85
N ALA A 203 12.27 -0.71 5.81
CA ALA A 203 11.09 -0.99 6.63
C ALA A 203 10.56 -2.41 6.44
N TYR A 204 10.49 -2.90 5.20
CA TYR A 204 10.03 -4.26 4.90
C TYR A 204 10.92 -5.34 5.51
N ARG A 205 12.23 -5.11 5.57
CA ARG A 205 13.19 -6.03 6.21
C ARG A 205 13.19 -5.91 7.73
N PHE A 206 12.84 -4.75 8.24
CA PHE A 206 12.74 -4.46 9.68
C PHE A 206 11.47 -5.05 10.31
N LEU A 207 10.41 -5.29 9.52
CA LEU A 207 9.10 -5.83 9.92
C LEU A 207 9.04 -7.36 9.68
N PRO A 208 9.64 -8.23 10.48
CA PRO A 208 9.56 -9.67 10.32
C PRO A 208 8.21 -10.25 10.77
#